data_62789c3f97cec1c7c3d0cad4a7561a8b
#
_entry.id   62789c3f97cec1c7c3d0cad4a7561a8b
#
_cell.length_a   1.000
_cell.length_b   1.000
_cell.length_c   1.000
_cell.angle_alpha   90.00
_cell.angle_beta   90.00
_cell.angle_gamma   90.00
#
_symmetry.space_group_name_H-M   'P 1'
#
loop_
_entity.id
_entity.type
_entity.pdbx_description
1 polymer ?
#
loop_
_entity_poly.entity_id
_entity_poly.type
_entity_poly.pdbx_seq_one_letter_code
_entity_poly.pdbx_strand_id
1 'polypeptide(L)'
;MPELPEVEITARRLDAAVRGLEVQSALAPGLNALRTFDPPLQDVHGRGIVSVGRRGKHFVIGLDGGLVLLVHLMSAGRLQLFDKRAGPRDRTARLLLRLPDERELRLREFGTRQSAWVKLLRAEALEQDEALATLGPEAWPDPPPLEELLAAARPLHALLRDQRVIAGIGRSWVDEILWGARLSPFKRG
;
A
#
# COMPACT_ATOMS: atom_id res chain seq x y z
N MET A 1 4.60 10.37 -5.30
CA MET A 1 4.09 9.36 -4.35
C MET A 1 3.04 8.56 -5.08
N PRO A 2 3.12 7.23 -5.11
CA PRO A 2 2.05 6.41 -5.68
C PRO A 2 0.71 6.67 -4.97
N GLU A 3 -0.35 6.81 -5.74
CA GLU A 3 -1.71 7.04 -5.27
C GLU A 3 -2.60 5.87 -5.66
N LEU A 4 -3.91 5.97 -5.47
CA LEU A 4 -4.84 4.87 -5.69
C LEU A 4 -4.66 4.16 -7.05
N PRO A 5 -4.62 4.83 -8.22
CA PRO A 5 -4.54 4.12 -9.50
C PRO A 5 -3.26 3.30 -9.65
N GLU A 6 -2.11 3.86 -9.25
CA GLU A 6 -0.82 3.17 -9.35
C GLU A 6 -0.77 1.98 -8.39
N VAL A 7 -1.30 2.14 -7.18
CA VAL A 7 -1.35 1.06 -6.18
C VAL A 7 -2.31 -0.04 -6.64
N GLU A 8 -3.48 0.31 -7.16
CA GLU A 8 -4.47 -0.63 -7.67
C GLU A 8 -3.93 -1.49 -8.83
N ILE A 9 -3.38 -0.82 -9.86
CA ILE A 9 -2.82 -1.53 -11.02
C ILE A 9 -1.69 -2.47 -10.58
N THR A 10 -0.83 -1.99 -9.69
CA THR A 10 0.28 -2.80 -9.15
C THR A 10 -0.25 -3.98 -8.34
N ALA A 11 -1.23 -3.76 -7.46
CA ALA A 11 -1.83 -4.84 -6.66
C ALA A 11 -2.42 -5.94 -7.55
N ARG A 12 -3.21 -5.58 -8.56
CA ARG A 12 -3.79 -6.56 -9.51
C ARG A 12 -2.73 -7.35 -10.26
N ARG A 13 -1.68 -6.69 -10.75
CA ARG A 13 -0.57 -7.35 -11.46
C ARG A 13 0.18 -8.31 -10.56
N LEU A 14 0.45 -7.90 -9.33
CA LEU A 14 1.12 -8.74 -8.35
C LEU A 14 0.22 -9.90 -7.94
N ASP A 15 -1.06 -9.67 -7.70
CA ASP A 15 -2.02 -10.73 -7.35
C ASP A 15 -2.03 -11.83 -8.42
N ALA A 16 -2.13 -11.45 -9.69
CA ALA A 16 -2.10 -12.41 -10.80
C ALA A 16 -0.76 -13.18 -10.89
N ALA A 17 0.35 -12.57 -10.46
CA ALA A 17 1.69 -13.14 -10.60
C ALA A 17 2.13 -14.00 -9.40
N VAL A 18 1.63 -13.71 -8.19
CA VAL A 18 2.15 -14.32 -6.95
C VAL A 18 1.10 -15.06 -6.12
N ARG A 19 -0.19 -14.95 -6.44
CA ARG A 19 -1.24 -15.69 -5.74
C ARG A 19 -0.98 -17.20 -5.80
N GLY A 20 -1.09 -17.86 -4.66
CA GLY A 20 -0.84 -19.29 -4.51
C GLY A 20 0.63 -19.66 -4.35
N LEU A 21 1.57 -18.71 -4.44
CA LEU A 21 2.98 -18.98 -4.20
C LEU A 21 3.30 -18.97 -2.72
N GLU A 22 4.17 -19.87 -2.30
CA GLU A 22 4.68 -19.94 -0.94
C GLU A 22 5.81 -18.92 -0.71
N VAL A 23 5.79 -18.24 0.42
CA VAL A 23 6.89 -17.39 0.88
C VAL A 23 7.97 -18.25 1.51
N GLN A 24 9.08 -18.45 0.82
CA GLN A 24 10.20 -19.26 1.29
C GLN A 24 10.99 -18.58 2.42
N SER A 25 11.12 -17.26 2.37
CA SER A 25 11.70 -16.46 3.44
C SER A 25 11.39 -14.98 3.28
N ALA A 26 11.50 -14.24 4.37
CA ALA A 26 11.33 -12.79 4.39
C ALA A 26 12.48 -12.10 5.12
N LEU A 27 12.88 -10.96 4.60
CA LEU A 27 13.91 -10.11 5.21
C LEU A 27 13.51 -8.63 5.04
N ALA A 28 13.64 -7.86 6.10
CA ALA A 28 13.47 -6.41 6.10
C ALA A 28 14.80 -5.73 6.44
N PRO A 29 15.70 -5.52 5.46
CA PRO A 29 17.04 -5.02 5.72
C PRO A 29 17.09 -3.54 6.14
N GLY A 30 16.04 -2.78 5.89
CA GLY A 30 15.97 -1.37 6.29
C GLY A 30 15.61 -1.20 7.76
N LEU A 31 16.41 -0.47 8.54
CA LEU A 31 16.23 -0.26 9.98
C LEU A 31 14.81 0.16 10.39
N ASN A 32 14.13 0.97 9.58
CA ASN A 32 12.79 1.49 9.87
C ASN A 32 11.73 0.92 8.92
N ALA A 33 12.04 -0.17 8.21
CA ALA A 33 11.11 -0.73 7.24
C ALA A 33 10.01 -1.55 7.92
N LEU A 34 10.38 -2.44 8.81
CA LEU A 34 9.44 -3.25 9.60
C LEU A 34 8.98 -2.46 10.82
N ARG A 35 7.67 -2.30 10.98
CA ARG A 35 7.05 -1.51 12.07
C ARG A 35 6.33 -2.34 13.12
N THR A 36 6.29 -3.66 12.95
CA THR A 36 5.69 -4.59 13.91
C THR A 36 6.69 -5.68 14.27
N PHE A 37 6.57 -6.22 15.47
CA PHE A 37 7.44 -7.28 15.99
C PHE A 37 6.65 -8.50 16.49
N ASP A 38 5.33 -8.34 16.65
CA ASP A 38 4.38 -9.41 16.92
C ASP A 38 3.19 -9.27 15.95
N PRO A 39 2.96 -10.25 15.09
CA PRO A 39 3.78 -11.45 14.83
C PRO A 39 5.17 -11.11 14.29
N PRO A 40 6.21 -11.94 14.57
CA PRO A 40 7.53 -11.74 14.00
C PRO A 40 7.54 -12.02 12.49
N LEU A 41 8.37 -11.29 11.74
CA LEU A 41 8.39 -11.41 10.27
C LEU A 41 8.66 -12.84 9.77
N GLN A 42 9.37 -13.65 10.56
CA GLN A 42 9.65 -15.05 10.24
C GLN A 42 8.39 -15.92 10.13
N ASP A 43 7.30 -15.54 10.75
CA ASP A 43 6.03 -16.29 10.68
C ASP A 43 5.42 -16.34 9.27
N VAL A 44 5.94 -15.54 8.34
CA VAL A 44 5.54 -15.63 6.93
C VAL A 44 6.19 -16.79 6.19
N HIS A 45 7.22 -17.44 6.77
CA HIS A 45 7.91 -18.57 6.13
C HIS A 45 6.96 -19.76 5.97
N GLY A 46 6.93 -20.34 4.77
CA GLY A 46 6.04 -21.44 4.43
C GLY A 46 4.59 -21.05 4.24
N ARG A 47 4.24 -19.75 4.32
CA ARG A 47 2.89 -19.27 4.09
C ARG A 47 2.62 -19.03 2.61
N GLY A 48 1.45 -19.48 2.15
CA GLY A 48 0.96 -19.19 0.81
C GLY A 48 0.40 -17.78 0.71
N ILE A 49 0.69 -17.08 -0.37
CA ILE A 49 0.07 -15.79 -0.69
C ILE A 49 -1.36 -16.05 -1.18
N VAL A 50 -2.35 -15.63 -0.41
CA VAL A 50 -3.76 -15.80 -0.72
C VAL A 50 -4.28 -14.72 -1.66
N SER A 51 -3.82 -13.48 -1.45
CA SER A 51 -4.26 -12.33 -2.24
C SER A 51 -3.28 -11.17 -2.16
N VAL A 52 -3.29 -10.32 -3.18
CA VAL A 52 -2.67 -9.00 -3.14
C VAL A 52 -3.71 -7.97 -3.52
N GLY A 53 -4.15 -7.19 -2.55
CA GLY A 53 -5.11 -6.11 -2.72
C GLY A 53 -4.58 -4.78 -2.18
N ARG A 54 -5.49 -3.83 -1.98
CA ARG A 54 -5.18 -2.55 -1.36
C ARG A 54 -6.29 -2.04 -0.44
N ARG A 55 -5.91 -1.11 0.42
CA ARG A 55 -6.82 -0.23 1.17
C ARG A 55 -6.25 1.20 1.12
N GLY A 56 -6.97 2.15 0.53
CA GLY A 56 -6.44 3.48 0.23
C GLY A 56 -5.18 3.39 -0.62
N LYS A 57 -4.05 3.83 -0.07
CA LYS A 57 -2.72 3.79 -0.72
C LYS A 57 -1.80 2.68 -0.16
N HIS A 58 -2.36 1.77 0.62
CA HIS A 58 -1.64 0.65 1.21
C HIS A 58 -1.89 -0.62 0.40
N PHE A 59 -0.84 -1.42 0.18
CA PHE A 59 -1.01 -2.81 -0.25
C PHE A 59 -1.40 -3.67 0.95
N VAL A 60 -2.30 -4.60 0.71
CA VAL A 60 -2.74 -5.62 1.66
C VAL A 60 -2.44 -6.97 1.03
N ILE A 61 -1.41 -7.66 1.52
CA ILE A 61 -0.99 -8.97 1.03
C ILE A 61 -1.48 -10.00 2.04
N GLY A 62 -2.55 -10.70 1.72
CA GLY A 62 -3.09 -11.78 2.54
C GLY A 62 -2.25 -13.03 2.42
N LEU A 63 -1.93 -13.63 3.56
CA LEU A 63 -1.24 -14.90 3.67
C LEU A 63 -2.14 -15.94 4.34
N ASP A 64 -1.94 -17.20 4.06
CA ASP A 64 -2.63 -18.24 4.79
C ASP A 64 -2.29 -18.20 6.30
N GLY A 65 -3.07 -18.92 7.11
CA GLY A 65 -2.91 -18.89 8.56
C GLY A 65 -3.29 -17.54 9.21
N GLY A 66 -4.08 -16.70 8.52
CA GLY A 66 -4.62 -15.46 9.07
C GLY A 66 -3.59 -14.35 9.27
N LEU A 67 -2.54 -14.32 8.46
CA LEU A 67 -1.54 -13.25 8.47
C LEU A 67 -1.71 -12.30 7.29
N VAL A 68 -1.35 -11.05 7.48
CA VAL A 68 -1.41 -10.00 6.45
C VAL A 68 -0.16 -9.12 6.52
N LEU A 69 0.45 -8.89 5.37
CA LEU A 69 1.46 -7.84 5.21
C LEU A 69 0.78 -6.56 4.72
N LEU A 70 0.82 -5.51 5.54
CA LEU A 70 0.39 -4.17 5.19
C LEU A 70 1.61 -3.36 4.76
N VAL A 71 1.60 -2.85 3.51
CA VAL A 71 2.76 -2.15 2.92
C VAL A 71 2.38 -0.76 2.46
N HIS A 72 3.17 0.24 2.82
CA HIS A 72 3.00 1.61 2.33
C HIS A 72 4.27 2.11 1.64
N LEU A 73 4.10 2.60 0.41
CA LEU A 73 5.22 3.01 -0.44
C LEU A 73 5.81 4.37 -0.09
N MET A 74 5.11 5.17 0.70
CA MET A 74 5.47 6.56 0.95
C MET A 74 5.74 7.33 -0.36
N SER A 75 6.78 8.15 -0.44
CA SER A 75 7.03 8.99 -1.62
C SER A 75 7.78 8.27 -2.75
N ALA A 76 8.76 7.44 -2.40
CA ALA A 76 9.71 6.87 -3.35
C ALA A 76 9.72 5.33 -3.40
N GLY A 77 8.90 4.68 -2.58
CA GLY A 77 8.79 3.24 -2.54
C GLY A 77 8.21 2.64 -3.83
N ARG A 78 8.64 1.42 -4.14
CA ARG A 78 8.11 0.59 -5.23
C ARG A 78 8.01 -0.85 -4.76
N LEU A 79 6.86 -1.47 -4.99
CA LEU A 79 6.65 -2.89 -4.76
C LEU A 79 6.66 -3.60 -6.10
N GLN A 80 7.62 -4.48 -6.32
CA GLN A 80 7.88 -5.09 -7.64
C GLN A 80 8.30 -6.55 -7.50
N LEU A 81 7.86 -7.38 -8.43
CA LEU A 81 8.32 -8.76 -8.59
C LEU A 81 9.56 -8.81 -9.49
N PHE A 82 10.54 -9.59 -9.10
CA PHE A 82 11.78 -9.83 -9.84
C PHE A 82 11.99 -11.34 -10.06
N ASP A 83 12.56 -11.70 -11.18
CA ASP A 83 12.89 -13.10 -11.55
C ASP A 83 14.22 -13.56 -10.94
N LYS A 84 14.92 -12.67 -10.24
CA LYS A 84 16.20 -12.98 -9.58
C LYS A 84 16.25 -12.33 -8.20
N ARG A 85 16.88 -13.01 -7.26
CA ARG A 85 17.10 -12.49 -5.90
C ARG A 85 18.00 -11.27 -5.88
N ALA A 86 17.73 -10.35 -4.94
CA ALA A 86 18.57 -9.19 -4.71
C ALA A 86 19.98 -9.61 -4.26
N GLY A 87 20.97 -8.89 -4.74
CA GLY A 87 22.32 -9.04 -4.20
C GLY A 87 22.43 -8.51 -2.77
N PRO A 88 23.40 -8.98 -1.97
CA PRO A 88 23.55 -8.62 -0.57
C PRO A 88 23.85 -7.12 -0.34
N ARG A 89 24.16 -6.38 -1.40
CA ARG A 89 24.49 -4.94 -1.36
C ARG A 89 23.38 -4.03 -1.83
N ASP A 90 22.14 -4.54 -2.06
CA ASP A 90 21.02 -3.69 -2.49
C ASP A 90 20.56 -2.79 -1.32
N ARG A 91 21.11 -1.57 -1.28
CA ARG A 91 20.76 -0.55 -0.27
C ARG A 91 19.35 0.02 -0.45
N THR A 92 18.68 -0.28 -1.55
CA THR A 92 17.31 0.19 -1.80
C THR A 92 16.26 -0.76 -1.21
N ALA A 93 16.63 -1.97 -0.86
CA ALA A 93 15.74 -2.99 -0.33
C ALA A 93 15.20 -2.62 1.05
N ARG A 94 13.86 -2.61 1.18
CA ARG A 94 13.13 -2.38 2.44
C ARG A 94 12.45 -3.65 2.93
N LEU A 95 11.94 -4.48 2.01
CA LEU A 95 11.41 -5.81 2.26
C LEU A 95 11.78 -6.71 1.09
N LEU A 96 12.18 -7.92 1.37
CA LEU A 96 12.46 -8.99 0.41
C LEU A 96 11.63 -10.20 0.81
N LEU A 97 10.67 -10.61 -0.03
CA LEU A 97 9.95 -11.86 0.09
C LEU A 97 10.45 -12.82 -0.99
N ARG A 98 11.16 -13.84 -0.59
CA ARG A 98 11.67 -14.87 -1.50
C ARG A 98 10.57 -15.85 -1.83
N LEU A 99 10.39 -16.10 -3.12
CA LEU A 99 9.39 -16.95 -3.69
C LEU A 99 10.07 -18.13 -4.44
N PRO A 100 9.31 -19.14 -4.90
CA PRO A 100 9.85 -20.20 -5.74
C PRO A 100 10.50 -19.65 -7.02
N ASP A 101 11.34 -20.48 -7.68
CA ASP A 101 12.00 -20.19 -8.96
C ASP A 101 12.88 -18.95 -8.92
N GLU A 102 13.59 -18.72 -7.80
CA GLU A 102 14.46 -17.56 -7.56
C GLU A 102 13.75 -16.21 -7.62
N ARG A 103 12.42 -16.18 -7.76
CA ARG A 103 11.65 -14.95 -7.77
C ARG A 103 11.65 -14.28 -6.39
N GLU A 104 11.52 -12.96 -6.41
CA GLU A 104 11.50 -12.17 -5.19
C GLU A 104 10.59 -10.96 -5.33
N LEU A 105 9.61 -10.83 -4.44
CA LEU A 105 8.81 -9.63 -4.30
C LEU A 105 9.56 -8.65 -3.40
N ARG A 106 9.87 -7.46 -3.93
CA ARG A 106 10.68 -6.45 -3.25
C ARG A 106 9.90 -5.16 -3.02
N LEU A 107 9.92 -4.69 -1.79
CA LEU A 107 9.73 -3.28 -1.49
C LEU A 107 11.09 -2.60 -1.59
N ARG A 108 11.23 -1.69 -2.54
CA ARG A 108 12.45 -0.88 -2.72
C ARG A 108 12.12 0.59 -2.53
N GLU A 109 13.07 1.34 -2.04
CA GLU A 109 12.92 2.79 -1.91
C GLU A 109 14.20 3.50 -2.36
N PHE A 110 14.04 4.45 -3.25
CA PHE A 110 15.12 5.21 -3.86
C PHE A 110 15.23 6.59 -3.19
N GLY A 111 16.46 7.10 -3.11
CA GLY A 111 16.73 8.39 -2.50
C GLY A 111 17.34 8.31 -1.11
N THR A 112 17.67 9.48 -0.57
CA THR A 112 18.38 9.62 0.71
C THR A 112 17.45 9.43 1.93
N ARG A 113 16.18 9.81 1.80
CA ARG A 113 15.19 9.67 2.87
C ARG A 113 14.32 8.47 2.61
N GLN A 114 14.54 7.42 3.37
CA GLN A 114 13.81 6.17 3.28
C GLN A 114 12.73 6.09 4.36
N SER A 115 11.46 6.01 3.95
CA SER A 115 10.29 6.04 4.82
C SER A 115 9.23 4.97 4.49
N ALA A 116 9.38 4.26 3.36
CA ALA A 116 8.51 3.15 3.00
C ALA A 116 8.58 2.05 4.08
N TRP A 117 7.43 1.46 4.40
CA TRP A 117 7.33 0.55 5.52
C TRP A 117 6.41 -0.63 5.25
N VAL A 118 6.57 -1.65 6.10
CA VAL A 118 5.75 -2.85 6.15
C VAL A 118 5.39 -3.16 7.60
N LYS A 119 4.18 -3.68 7.81
CA LYS A 119 3.72 -4.29 9.06
C LYS A 119 3.28 -5.71 8.75
N LEU A 120 3.63 -6.66 9.61
CA LEU A 120 2.99 -7.97 9.64
C LEU A 120 1.93 -7.95 10.74
N LEU A 121 0.70 -8.26 10.39
CA LEU A 121 -0.46 -8.19 11.27
C LEU A 121 -1.22 -9.53 11.25
N ARG A 122 -1.99 -9.79 12.30
CA ARG A 122 -3.07 -10.79 12.25
C ARG A 122 -4.24 -10.19 11.46
N ALA A 123 -4.91 -10.99 10.65
CA ALA A 123 -5.99 -10.52 9.79
C ALA A 123 -7.12 -9.85 10.57
N GLU A 124 -7.44 -10.36 11.76
CA GLU A 124 -8.46 -9.76 12.65
C GLU A 124 -8.09 -8.38 13.20
N ALA A 125 -6.80 -8.04 13.22
CA ALA A 125 -6.31 -6.74 13.69
C ALA A 125 -6.15 -5.71 12.57
N LEU A 126 -6.34 -6.10 11.31
CA LEU A 126 -6.06 -5.26 10.15
C LEU A 126 -6.85 -3.95 10.14
N GLU A 127 -8.15 -4.02 10.35
CA GLU A 127 -9.03 -2.83 10.30
C GLU A 127 -8.84 -1.90 11.51
N GLN A 128 -8.29 -2.41 12.62
CA GLN A 128 -7.98 -1.62 13.81
C GLN A 128 -6.58 -1.00 13.77
N ASP A 129 -5.75 -1.38 12.77
CA ASP A 129 -4.41 -0.79 12.65
C ASP A 129 -4.50 0.72 12.43
N GLU A 130 -3.66 1.49 13.13
CA GLU A 130 -3.64 2.95 13.08
C GLU A 130 -3.56 3.55 11.67
N ALA A 131 -2.94 2.82 10.72
CA ALA A 131 -2.80 3.25 9.34
C ALA A 131 -4.10 3.11 8.54
N LEU A 132 -5.02 2.22 8.95
CA LEU A 132 -6.28 1.95 8.26
C LEU A 132 -7.50 2.44 9.02
N ALA A 133 -7.49 2.39 10.35
CA ALA A 133 -8.64 2.69 11.21
C ALA A 133 -9.25 4.09 11.00
N THR A 134 -8.45 5.04 10.54
CA THR A 134 -8.90 6.42 10.30
C THR A 134 -9.18 6.72 8.83
N LEU A 135 -9.00 5.75 7.93
CA LEU A 135 -9.28 5.97 6.51
C LEU A 135 -10.79 6.08 6.26
N GLY A 136 -11.16 7.10 5.51
CA GLY A 136 -12.52 7.25 4.99
C GLY A 136 -12.86 6.17 3.94
N PRO A 137 -14.05 6.25 3.33
CA PRO A 137 -14.45 5.34 2.26
C PRO A 137 -13.49 5.40 1.07
N GLU A 138 -13.46 4.34 0.27
CA GLU A 138 -12.63 4.25 -0.93
C GLU A 138 -13.11 5.22 -2.02
N ALA A 139 -12.15 5.87 -2.69
CA ALA A 139 -12.45 6.71 -3.85
C ALA A 139 -12.81 5.88 -5.10
N TRP A 140 -12.55 4.60 -5.11
CA TRP A 140 -12.84 3.65 -6.18
C TRP A 140 -12.78 2.21 -5.64
N PRO A 141 -13.61 1.25 -6.10
CA PRO A 141 -14.55 1.34 -7.25
C PRO A 141 -15.91 1.96 -6.90
N ASP A 142 -16.24 2.05 -5.64
CA ASP A 142 -17.56 2.47 -5.14
C ASP A 142 -17.40 3.71 -4.22
N PRO A 143 -17.27 4.91 -4.80
CA PRO A 143 -17.10 6.13 -4.03
C PRO A 143 -18.40 6.46 -3.26
N PRO A 144 -18.29 7.14 -2.10
CA PRO A 144 -19.45 7.61 -1.38
C PRO A 144 -20.21 8.68 -2.20
N PRO A 145 -21.50 8.91 -1.90
CA PRO A 145 -22.28 9.97 -2.54
C PRO A 145 -21.58 11.31 -2.48
N LEU A 146 -21.59 12.05 -3.57
CA LEU A 146 -20.87 13.33 -3.67
C LEU A 146 -21.38 14.36 -2.66
N GLU A 147 -22.67 14.35 -2.37
CA GLU A 147 -23.32 15.21 -1.39
C GLU A 147 -22.73 15.03 0.02
N GLU A 148 -22.44 13.80 0.41
CA GLU A 148 -21.81 13.49 1.69
C GLU A 148 -20.36 14.01 1.74
N LEU A 149 -19.61 13.82 0.65
CA LEU A 149 -18.25 14.31 0.54
C LEU A 149 -18.17 15.83 0.61
N LEU A 150 -19.14 16.53 0.00
CA LEU A 150 -19.17 17.98 -0.13
C LEU A 150 -19.87 18.69 1.04
N ALA A 151 -20.45 17.95 1.99
CA ALA A 151 -21.15 18.54 3.14
C ALA A 151 -20.23 19.39 4.05
N ALA A 152 -18.91 19.17 4.00
CA ALA A 152 -17.94 19.96 4.74
C ALA A 152 -17.60 21.24 3.96
N ALA A 153 -17.86 22.42 4.52
CA ALA A 153 -17.53 23.73 3.93
C ALA A 153 -16.01 23.99 3.89
N ARG A 154 -15.27 23.12 3.21
CA ARG A 154 -13.82 23.17 3.04
C ARG A 154 -13.45 23.31 1.55
N PRO A 155 -12.27 23.88 1.20
CA PRO A 155 -11.79 23.87 -0.16
C PRO A 155 -11.72 22.44 -0.72
N LEU A 156 -12.25 22.21 -1.93
CA LEU A 156 -12.33 20.88 -2.55
C LEU A 156 -10.99 20.18 -2.63
N HIS A 157 -9.95 20.93 -2.97
CA HIS A 157 -8.59 20.38 -3.01
C HIS A 157 -8.14 19.81 -1.67
N ALA A 158 -8.39 20.50 -0.56
CA ALA A 158 -8.03 20.03 0.78
C ALA A 158 -8.91 18.86 1.23
N LEU A 159 -10.19 18.89 0.89
CA LEU A 159 -11.18 17.87 1.21
C LEU A 159 -10.86 16.55 0.52
N LEU A 160 -10.62 16.55 -0.80
CA LEU A 160 -10.33 15.35 -1.57
C LEU A 160 -8.95 14.73 -1.23
N ARG A 161 -8.04 15.49 -0.65
CA ARG A 161 -6.74 14.98 -0.18
C ARG A 161 -6.76 14.38 1.22
N ASP A 162 -7.79 14.69 2.00
CA ASP A 162 -7.92 14.17 3.37
C ASP A 162 -8.33 12.69 3.33
N GLN A 163 -7.39 11.81 3.64
CA GLN A 163 -7.60 10.37 3.58
C GLN A 163 -8.68 9.88 4.57
N ARG A 164 -9.07 10.69 5.54
CA ARG A 164 -10.18 10.39 6.47
C ARG A 164 -11.54 10.70 5.85
N VAL A 165 -11.58 11.56 4.85
CA VAL A 165 -12.80 11.92 4.10
C VAL A 165 -12.99 10.95 2.94
N ILE A 166 -11.92 10.71 2.17
CA ILE A 166 -11.91 9.77 1.05
C ILE A 166 -10.51 9.18 0.88
N ALA A 167 -10.43 7.86 0.88
CA ALA A 167 -9.15 7.17 0.80
C ALA A 167 -8.67 7.00 -0.64
N GLY A 168 -7.38 7.17 -0.86
CA GLY A 168 -6.71 6.85 -2.12
C GLY A 168 -6.32 8.03 -2.98
N ILE A 169 -7.03 9.15 -2.93
CA ILE A 169 -6.68 10.37 -3.69
C ILE A 169 -5.49 11.07 -3.01
N GLY A 170 -4.55 11.52 -3.79
CA GLY A 170 -3.40 12.27 -3.32
C GLY A 170 -3.22 13.59 -4.07
N ARG A 171 -1.99 14.11 -4.00
CA ARG A 171 -1.68 15.45 -4.52
C ARG A 171 -1.81 15.53 -6.05
N SER A 172 -1.39 14.50 -6.75
CA SER A 172 -1.41 14.53 -8.22
C SER A 172 -2.81 14.31 -8.76
N TRP A 173 -3.52 13.31 -8.23
CA TRP A 173 -4.86 13.00 -8.72
C TRP A 173 -5.93 14.02 -8.34
N VAL A 174 -5.80 14.74 -7.22
CA VAL A 174 -6.74 15.80 -6.89
C VAL A 174 -6.72 16.92 -7.94
N ASP A 175 -5.53 17.28 -8.45
CA ASP A 175 -5.41 18.31 -9.48
C ASP A 175 -6.06 17.83 -10.79
N GLU A 176 -5.84 16.58 -11.20
CA GLU A 176 -6.45 15.97 -12.38
C GLU A 176 -7.99 15.88 -12.26
N ILE A 177 -8.49 15.46 -11.09
CA ILE A 177 -9.93 15.38 -10.83
C ILE A 177 -10.58 16.76 -10.94
N LEU A 178 -10.03 17.77 -10.30
CA LEU A 178 -10.57 19.12 -10.31
C LEU A 178 -10.48 19.76 -11.70
N TRP A 179 -9.39 19.52 -12.42
CA TRP A 179 -9.23 19.94 -13.79
C TRP A 179 -10.28 19.29 -14.71
N GLY A 180 -10.44 17.97 -14.63
CA GLY A 180 -11.44 17.24 -15.41
C GLY A 180 -12.87 17.68 -15.11
N ALA A 181 -13.17 18.00 -13.85
CA ALA A 181 -14.46 18.52 -13.41
C ALA A 181 -14.66 20.03 -13.70
N ARG A 182 -13.62 20.73 -14.19
CA ARG A 182 -13.61 22.19 -14.40
C ARG A 182 -13.93 22.97 -13.11
N LEU A 183 -13.44 22.50 -12.00
CA LEU A 183 -13.65 23.11 -10.68
C LEU A 183 -12.37 23.79 -10.17
N SER A 184 -12.55 24.96 -9.57
CA SER A 184 -11.46 25.64 -8.89
C SER A 184 -11.03 24.85 -7.65
N PRO A 185 -9.71 24.71 -7.37
CA PRO A 185 -9.23 24.08 -6.15
C PRO A 185 -9.66 24.81 -4.86
N PHE A 186 -10.01 26.08 -4.97
CA PHE A 186 -10.49 26.92 -3.87
C PHE A 186 -12.00 26.91 -3.70
N LYS A 187 -12.74 26.32 -4.65
CA LYS A 187 -14.19 26.16 -4.50
C LYS A 187 -14.48 25.33 -3.25
N ARG A 188 -15.42 25.79 -2.45
CA ARG A 188 -15.91 25.04 -1.29
C ARG A 188 -16.96 24.02 -1.72
N GLY A 189 -16.98 22.92 -1.00
CA GLY A 189 -18.06 21.93 -1.09
C GLY A 189 -19.35 22.48 -0.49
#